data_0bd1ffd1b08054e3fcda6b5e4704aa3c
#
_entry.id   0bd1ffd1b08054e3fcda6b5e4704aa3c
#
_cell.length_a   1.000
_cell.length_b   1.000
_cell.length_c   1.000
_cell.angle_alpha   90.00
_cell.angle_beta   90.00
_cell.angle_gamma   90.00
#
_symmetry.space_group_name_H-M   'P 1'
#
loop_
_entity.id
_entity.type
_entity.pdbx_description
1 polymer ?
#
loop_
_entity_poly.entity_id
_entity_poly.type
_entity_poly.pdbx_seq_one_letter_code
_entity_poly.pdbx_strand_id
1 'polypeptide(L)'
;MTRSSFTALMAAGIVAAATQVATAQDFAGKTIDFTIPFSESGGSAQWANFFAPLLSKALPGGPTVVVRYRPGAGSTAGANWFQGEQDNASGLSIFGDSGSTKFPYLLGDPRVRYEYADWQPVLASATGGVVYLPPALGERFDGDMDDLKDEAYLYGSQGATTLDLVPLLAFRMLGLKVDPVFGVEGRGDGRLMFERGEANIDYQTSSAYIANVQPLVDNGSAVPIFTWGALNEAGEIVRDPTFPDMPSFKEVCEATEGCETSGVAWDAYKAFFVAGFANQKTIFLPKSAPAEVVNAYTAALNDIVTADGFKESANEVLGAYPQLTGAAAVEATKQATAITPEAKQYVLDWLKEDYGITME
;
A
#
# COMPACT_ATOMS: atom_id res chain seq x y z
N MET A 1 44.48 11.33 -81.18
CA MET A 1 43.52 12.09 -80.35
C MET A 1 42.40 11.10 -79.95
N THR A 2 42.52 10.39 -78.85
CA THR A 2 41.58 9.37 -78.33
C THR A 2 40.94 9.87 -77.06
N ARG A 3 39.66 10.08 -77.04
CA ARG A 3 38.86 10.45 -75.87
C ARG A 3 38.40 9.16 -75.18
N SER A 4 38.81 8.92 -73.95
CA SER A 4 38.32 7.88 -73.06
C SER A 4 37.13 8.44 -72.27
N SER A 5 36.00 7.77 -72.44
CA SER A 5 34.79 8.04 -71.60
C SER A 5 34.81 7.13 -70.39
N PHE A 6 34.84 7.72 -69.20
CA PHE A 6 34.67 7.03 -67.93
C PHE A 6 33.16 6.97 -67.60
N THR A 7 32.63 5.77 -67.52
CA THR A 7 31.28 5.52 -67.07
C THR A 7 31.34 5.20 -65.58
N ALA A 8 30.80 6.09 -64.75
CA ALA A 8 30.67 5.88 -63.30
C ALA A 8 29.38 5.09 -63.00
N LEU A 9 29.49 3.89 -62.50
CA LEU A 9 28.36 3.10 -61.96
C LEU A 9 28.07 3.61 -60.55
N MET A 10 26.93 4.25 -60.31
CA MET A 10 26.38 4.50 -58.98
C MET A 10 25.64 3.22 -58.50
N ALA A 11 26.19 2.56 -57.49
CA ALA A 11 25.51 1.50 -56.77
C ALA A 11 24.63 2.16 -55.68
N ALA A 12 23.33 2.19 -55.87
CA ALA A 12 22.35 2.60 -54.86
C ALA A 12 22.16 1.44 -53.85
N GLY A 13 22.78 1.56 -52.68
CA GLY A 13 22.56 0.67 -51.56
C GLY A 13 21.18 0.94 -50.91
N ILE A 14 20.25 0.03 -51.11
CA ILE A 14 18.97 0.03 -50.40
C ILE A 14 19.27 -0.44 -48.97
N VAL A 15 19.30 0.46 -47.98
CA VAL A 15 19.28 0.11 -46.55
C VAL A 15 17.85 -0.25 -46.20
N ALA A 16 17.56 -1.55 -46.18
CA ALA A 16 16.32 -2.06 -45.59
C ALA A 16 16.34 -1.85 -44.08
N ALA A 17 15.70 -0.78 -43.64
CA ALA A 17 15.39 -0.62 -42.20
C ALA A 17 14.44 -1.75 -41.79
N ALA A 18 14.96 -2.79 -41.16
CA ALA A 18 14.14 -3.79 -40.49
C ALA A 18 13.41 -3.09 -39.32
N THR A 19 12.16 -2.71 -39.52
CA THR A 19 11.26 -2.37 -38.44
C THR A 19 11.06 -3.63 -37.62
N GLN A 20 11.72 -3.74 -36.47
CA GLN A 20 11.37 -4.74 -35.47
C GLN A 20 9.94 -4.43 -35.04
N VAL A 21 9.00 -5.22 -35.54
CA VAL A 21 7.65 -5.30 -34.97
C VAL A 21 7.86 -5.88 -33.58
N ALA A 22 7.76 -5.05 -32.57
CA ALA A 22 7.71 -5.52 -31.19
C ALA A 22 6.52 -6.52 -31.12
N THR A 23 6.81 -7.79 -30.95
CA THR A 23 5.78 -8.79 -30.71
C THR A 23 5.14 -8.45 -29.38
N ALA A 24 3.86 -8.07 -29.40
CA ALA A 24 3.12 -7.84 -28.17
C ALA A 24 3.21 -9.11 -27.30
N GLN A 25 3.54 -8.94 -26.02
CA GLN A 25 3.56 -10.05 -25.06
C GLN A 25 2.18 -10.74 -25.06
N ASP A 26 2.15 -12.05 -25.18
CA ASP A 26 0.92 -12.86 -25.17
C ASP A 26 0.97 -13.86 -24.00
N PHE A 27 -0.05 -13.82 -23.16
CA PHE A 27 -0.21 -14.68 -21.99
C PHE A 27 -1.28 -15.77 -22.20
N ALA A 28 -1.71 -16.05 -23.44
CA ALA A 28 -2.73 -17.05 -23.75
C ALA A 28 -2.40 -18.42 -23.14
N GLY A 29 -3.37 -18.98 -22.39
CA GLY A 29 -3.22 -20.29 -21.72
C GLY A 29 -2.22 -20.30 -20.56
N LYS A 30 -1.72 -19.15 -20.13
CA LYS A 30 -0.80 -19.04 -18.97
C LYS A 30 -1.57 -18.78 -17.69
N THR A 31 -0.91 -19.12 -16.57
CA THR A 31 -1.33 -18.73 -15.23
C THR A 31 -0.31 -17.72 -14.67
N ILE A 32 -0.81 -16.63 -14.13
CA ILE A 32 -0.03 -15.60 -13.45
C ILE A 32 -0.27 -15.77 -11.96
N ASP A 33 0.79 -15.95 -11.20
CA ASP A 33 0.75 -15.96 -9.74
C ASP A 33 0.87 -14.53 -9.20
N PHE A 34 -0.21 -14.03 -8.61
CA PHE A 34 -0.26 -12.73 -7.93
C PHE A 34 -0.02 -12.96 -6.43
N THR A 35 1.23 -12.83 -6.01
CA THR A 35 1.64 -13.12 -4.64
C THR A 35 1.41 -11.92 -3.71
N ILE A 36 0.74 -12.19 -2.58
CA ILE A 36 0.45 -11.24 -1.49
C ILE A 36 1.13 -11.76 -0.21
N PRO A 37 1.96 -10.94 0.49
CA PRO A 37 2.72 -11.38 1.67
C PRO A 37 1.90 -11.33 2.98
N PHE A 38 0.60 -11.59 2.91
CA PHE A 38 -0.34 -11.56 4.03
C PHE A 38 -1.32 -12.73 3.95
N SER A 39 -2.12 -12.91 5.02
CA SER A 39 -3.24 -13.85 5.07
C SER A 39 -4.41 -13.40 4.19
N GLU A 40 -5.38 -14.30 4.01
CA GLU A 40 -6.57 -14.07 3.17
C GLU A 40 -7.60 -13.11 3.77
N SER A 41 -7.44 -12.71 5.04
CA SER A 41 -8.49 -12.02 5.83
C SER A 41 -8.42 -10.49 5.81
N GLY A 42 -7.38 -9.88 5.22
CA GLY A 42 -7.13 -8.45 5.32
C GLY A 42 -7.37 -7.65 4.03
N GLY A 43 -7.21 -6.34 4.11
CA GLY A 43 -7.40 -5.43 2.99
C GLY A 43 -6.48 -5.68 1.77
N SER A 44 -5.31 -6.31 1.97
CA SER A 44 -4.44 -6.70 0.84
C SER A 44 -5.04 -7.86 0.04
N ALA A 45 -5.71 -8.82 0.70
CA ALA A 45 -6.42 -9.88 0.02
C ALA A 45 -7.63 -9.32 -0.77
N GLN A 46 -8.40 -8.41 -0.17
CA GLN A 46 -9.52 -7.75 -0.84
C GLN A 46 -9.08 -7.00 -2.11
N TRP A 47 -8.02 -6.21 -1.99
CA TRP A 47 -7.43 -5.49 -3.11
C TRP A 47 -6.93 -6.42 -4.22
N ALA A 48 -6.21 -7.48 -3.89
CA ALA A 48 -5.71 -8.43 -4.88
C ALA A 48 -6.84 -9.20 -5.57
N ASN A 49 -7.86 -9.63 -4.82
CA ASN A 49 -9.04 -10.31 -5.36
C ASN A 49 -9.91 -9.39 -6.23
N PHE A 50 -9.87 -8.08 -5.99
CA PHE A 50 -10.52 -7.09 -6.87
C PHE A 50 -9.77 -6.97 -8.21
N PHE A 51 -8.44 -6.84 -8.20
CA PHE A 51 -7.66 -6.64 -9.42
C PHE A 51 -7.40 -7.93 -10.23
N ALA A 52 -7.30 -9.10 -9.60
CA ALA A 52 -6.96 -10.35 -10.29
C ALA A 52 -7.91 -10.69 -11.47
N PRO A 53 -9.25 -10.67 -11.33
CA PRO A 53 -10.16 -10.92 -12.45
C PRO A 53 -10.13 -9.81 -13.51
N LEU A 54 -9.85 -8.57 -13.13
CA LEU A 54 -9.71 -7.45 -14.08
C LEU A 54 -8.44 -7.62 -14.92
N LEU A 55 -7.31 -7.95 -14.28
CA LEU A 55 -6.05 -8.27 -14.97
C LEU A 55 -6.22 -9.47 -15.91
N SER A 56 -6.92 -10.52 -15.47
CA SER A 56 -7.21 -11.69 -16.30
C SER A 56 -7.94 -11.34 -17.61
N LYS A 57 -8.83 -10.33 -17.57
CA LYS A 57 -9.57 -9.86 -18.74
C LYS A 57 -8.78 -8.88 -19.62
N ALA A 58 -7.96 -8.03 -19.01
CA ALA A 58 -7.30 -6.92 -19.69
C ALA A 58 -5.95 -7.30 -20.29
N LEU A 59 -5.24 -8.27 -19.70
CA LEU A 59 -3.95 -8.70 -20.23
C LEU A 59 -4.10 -9.45 -21.56
N PRO A 60 -3.17 -9.25 -22.51
CA PRO A 60 -3.19 -9.94 -23.79
C PRO A 60 -3.24 -11.47 -23.63
N GLY A 61 -4.14 -12.12 -24.36
CA GLY A 61 -4.34 -13.57 -24.31
C GLY A 61 -5.24 -14.07 -23.19
N GLY A 62 -5.73 -13.19 -22.29
CA GLY A 62 -6.68 -13.56 -21.23
C GLY A 62 -6.15 -14.64 -20.28
N PRO A 63 -4.98 -14.43 -19.61
CA PRO A 63 -4.42 -15.42 -18.69
C PRO A 63 -5.30 -15.64 -17.47
N THR A 64 -5.09 -16.77 -16.79
CA THR A 64 -5.65 -16.94 -15.44
C THR A 64 -4.76 -16.23 -14.43
N VAL A 65 -5.29 -15.25 -13.67
CA VAL A 65 -4.56 -14.62 -12.57
C VAL A 65 -5.02 -15.22 -11.24
N VAL A 66 -4.09 -15.81 -10.50
CA VAL A 66 -4.36 -16.51 -9.24
C VAL A 66 -3.67 -15.78 -8.09
N VAL A 67 -4.43 -15.38 -7.08
CA VAL A 67 -3.87 -14.78 -5.87
C VAL A 67 -3.23 -15.88 -5.02
N ARG A 68 -1.97 -15.65 -4.59
CA ARG A 68 -1.19 -16.53 -3.71
C ARG A 68 -0.84 -15.80 -2.44
N TYR A 69 -1.08 -16.43 -1.30
CA TYR A 69 -0.79 -15.84 0.00
C TYR A 69 0.50 -16.42 0.58
N ARG A 70 1.44 -15.54 1.00
CA ARG A 70 2.73 -15.90 1.62
C ARG A 70 2.97 -15.05 2.88
N PRO A 71 2.16 -15.23 3.95
CA PRO A 71 2.33 -14.48 5.19
C PRO A 71 3.63 -14.83 5.91
N GLY A 72 4.00 -14.00 6.86
CA GLY A 72 5.10 -14.24 7.77
C GLY A 72 5.97 -13.01 8.01
N ALA A 73 6.44 -12.86 9.26
CA ALA A 73 7.32 -11.80 9.71
C ALA A 73 6.84 -10.38 9.34
N GLY A 74 5.53 -10.10 9.46
CA GLY A 74 4.92 -8.81 9.11
C GLY A 74 5.04 -8.47 7.61
N SER A 75 5.01 -9.48 6.73
CA SER A 75 5.21 -9.43 5.27
C SER A 75 6.66 -9.57 4.77
N THR A 76 7.66 -9.40 5.62
CA THR A 76 9.08 -9.44 5.23
C THR A 76 9.47 -10.79 4.60
N ALA A 77 8.87 -11.91 5.06
CA ALA A 77 9.15 -13.24 4.51
C ALA A 77 8.72 -13.35 3.02
N GLY A 78 7.51 -12.88 2.68
CA GLY A 78 7.02 -12.88 1.30
C GLY A 78 7.79 -11.92 0.40
N ALA A 79 8.19 -10.75 0.92
CA ALA A 79 9.00 -9.77 0.19
C ALA A 79 10.43 -10.31 -0.09
N ASN A 80 11.06 -10.94 0.90
CA ASN A 80 12.35 -11.62 0.71
C ASN A 80 12.27 -12.76 -0.32
N TRP A 81 11.15 -13.50 -0.34
CA TRP A 81 10.91 -14.50 -1.37
C TRP A 81 10.83 -13.84 -2.76
N PHE A 82 10.08 -12.74 -2.93
CA PHE A 82 9.97 -12.05 -4.20
C PHE A 82 11.31 -11.45 -4.67
N GLN A 83 12.19 -11.05 -3.74
CA GLN A 83 13.56 -10.65 -4.09
C GLN A 83 14.35 -11.81 -4.75
N GLY A 84 14.03 -13.06 -4.43
CA GLY A 84 14.60 -14.23 -5.12
C GLY A 84 14.06 -14.47 -6.52
N GLU A 85 12.94 -13.82 -6.92
CA GLU A 85 12.32 -13.94 -8.24
C GLU A 85 12.85 -12.93 -9.27
N GLN A 86 13.85 -12.11 -8.92
CA GLN A 86 14.26 -10.96 -9.76
C GLN A 86 14.86 -11.35 -11.12
N ASP A 87 15.27 -12.60 -11.30
CA ASP A 87 15.71 -13.15 -12.59
C ASP A 87 14.56 -13.73 -13.44
N ASN A 88 13.31 -13.69 -12.92
CA ASN A 88 12.13 -14.21 -13.60
C ASN A 88 11.58 -13.23 -14.63
N ALA A 89 12.03 -13.35 -15.87
CA ALA A 89 11.64 -12.46 -16.97
C ALA A 89 10.25 -12.78 -17.59
N SER A 90 9.57 -13.82 -17.11
CA SER A 90 8.38 -14.37 -17.79
C SER A 90 7.14 -13.47 -17.75
N GLY A 91 7.05 -12.57 -16.74
CA GLY A 91 5.84 -11.82 -16.44
C GLY A 91 4.71 -12.68 -15.83
N LEU A 92 5.00 -13.91 -15.41
CA LEU A 92 4.01 -14.81 -14.79
C LEU A 92 4.06 -14.80 -13.26
N SER A 93 4.96 -14.05 -12.67
CA SER A 93 5.07 -13.82 -11.22
C SER A 93 4.98 -12.32 -10.97
N ILE A 94 3.93 -11.90 -10.26
CA ILE A 94 3.75 -10.51 -9.81
C ILE A 94 3.59 -10.49 -8.29
N PHE A 95 3.95 -9.39 -7.67
CA PHE A 95 3.94 -9.23 -6.23
C PHE A 95 3.16 -7.98 -5.82
N GLY A 96 2.30 -8.12 -4.82
CA GLY A 96 1.58 -7.01 -4.21
C GLY A 96 2.10 -6.73 -2.81
N ASP A 97 2.74 -5.59 -2.61
CA ASP A 97 3.20 -5.16 -1.29
C ASP A 97 2.12 -4.41 -0.48
N SER A 98 2.52 -3.90 0.67
CA SER A 98 1.76 -2.89 1.44
C SER A 98 2.71 -2.03 2.28
N GLY A 99 2.16 -1.06 3.03
CA GLY A 99 2.93 -0.28 4.01
C GLY A 99 3.70 -1.15 5.01
N SER A 100 3.14 -2.29 5.44
CA SER A 100 3.85 -3.25 6.30
C SER A 100 5.11 -3.83 5.66
N THR A 101 5.22 -3.82 4.33
CA THR A 101 6.42 -4.23 3.60
C THR A 101 7.42 -3.06 3.47
N LYS A 102 6.92 -1.83 3.31
CA LYS A 102 7.75 -0.65 3.15
C LYS A 102 8.43 -0.21 4.45
N PHE A 103 7.73 -0.30 5.57
CA PHE A 103 8.22 0.24 6.85
C PHE A 103 9.49 -0.46 7.39
N PRO A 104 9.59 -1.80 7.42
CA PRO A 104 10.85 -2.45 7.78
C PRO A 104 12.02 -2.02 6.89
N TYR A 105 11.79 -1.86 5.59
CA TYR A 105 12.78 -1.35 4.64
C TYR A 105 13.23 0.08 5.01
N LEU A 106 12.29 1.00 5.23
CA LEU A 106 12.57 2.39 5.61
C LEU A 106 13.34 2.49 6.93
N LEU A 107 13.00 1.65 7.90
CA LEU A 107 13.64 1.61 9.21
C LEU A 107 15.03 0.95 9.19
N GLY A 108 15.34 0.16 8.16
CA GLY A 108 16.59 -0.60 8.08
C GLY A 108 16.56 -1.86 8.94
N ASP A 109 15.41 -2.53 9.03
CA ASP A 109 15.24 -3.78 9.77
C ASP A 109 16.18 -4.86 9.22
N PRO A 110 17.00 -5.52 10.05
CA PRO A 110 17.98 -6.50 9.59
C PRO A 110 17.36 -7.76 8.96
N ARG A 111 16.06 -7.99 9.11
CA ARG A 111 15.32 -9.07 8.45
C ARG A 111 15.05 -8.79 6.98
N VAL A 112 15.13 -7.52 6.54
CA VAL A 112 14.93 -7.09 5.15
C VAL A 112 16.11 -7.51 4.30
N ARG A 113 15.83 -8.27 3.25
CA ARG A 113 16.78 -8.72 2.23
C ARG A 113 16.28 -8.42 0.81
N TYR A 114 15.39 -7.44 0.68
CA TYR A 114 14.85 -6.95 -0.58
C TYR A 114 15.21 -5.50 -0.79
N GLU A 115 15.26 -5.12 -2.08
CA GLU A 115 15.58 -3.77 -2.52
C GLU A 115 14.51 -3.28 -3.51
N TYR A 116 13.78 -2.25 -3.13
CA TYR A 116 12.71 -1.70 -3.96
C TYR A 116 13.20 -1.18 -5.32
N ALA A 117 14.45 -0.74 -5.43
CA ALA A 117 15.06 -0.34 -6.70
C ALA A 117 15.22 -1.50 -7.70
N ASP A 118 15.11 -2.74 -7.23
CA ASP A 118 15.12 -3.93 -8.08
C ASP A 118 13.73 -4.34 -8.58
N TRP A 119 12.66 -3.69 -8.11
CA TRP A 119 11.29 -4.04 -8.46
C TRP A 119 10.68 -3.03 -9.41
N GLN A 120 9.92 -3.49 -10.40
CA GLN A 120 9.28 -2.63 -11.40
C GLN A 120 7.80 -2.39 -11.03
N PRO A 121 7.43 -1.22 -10.48
CA PRO A 121 6.04 -0.93 -10.12
C PRO A 121 5.20 -0.66 -11.38
N VAL A 122 4.01 -1.25 -11.43
CA VAL A 122 3.05 -1.09 -12.55
C VAL A 122 1.71 -0.52 -12.11
N LEU A 123 1.35 -0.67 -10.83
CA LEU A 123 0.18 -0.05 -10.19
C LEU A 123 0.57 0.39 -8.78
N ALA A 124 0.16 1.58 -8.38
CA ALA A 124 0.22 2.06 -7.00
C ALA A 124 -1.16 2.53 -6.55
N SER A 125 -1.64 1.97 -5.45
CA SER A 125 -2.97 2.20 -4.89
C SER A 125 -2.87 2.90 -3.55
N ALA A 126 -3.55 4.03 -3.41
CA ALA A 126 -3.80 4.64 -2.11
C ALA A 126 -4.92 3.89 -1.36
N THR A 127 -4.98 4.08 -0.06
CA THR A 127 -6.08 3.66 0.82
C THR A 127 -6.17 4.64 1.98
N GLY A 128 -7.31 4.64 2.66
CA GLY A 128 -7.45 5.22 3.98
C GLY A 128 -7.51 4.14 5.06
N GLY A 129 -8.02 4.53 6.20
CA GLY A 129 -8.34 3.64 7.30
C GLY A 129 -9.17 4.36 8.34
N VAL A 130 -9.96 3.60 9.08
CA VAL A 130 -10.91 4.09 10.08
C VAL A 130 -10.57 3.48 11.43
N VAL A 131 -10.43 4.32 12.43
CA VAL A 131 -10.29 3.93 13.84
C VAL A 131 -11.67 3.82 14.46
N TYR A 132 -11.88 2.80 15.26
CA TYR A 132 -13.16 2.54 15.92
C TYR A 132 -12.98 1.98 17.32
N LEU A 133 -13.97 2.24 18.14
CA LEU A 133 -14.07 1.85 19.55
C LEU A 133 -15.34 1.05 19.81
N PRO A 134 -15.44 0.28 20.93
CA PRO A 134 -16.71 -0.25 21.38
C PRO A 134 -17.67 0.86 21.79
N PRO A 135 -19.00 0.65 21.74
CA PRO A 135 -20.00 1.70 22.00
C PRO A 135 -19.79 2.47 23.30
N ALA A 136 -19.44 1.79 24.38
CA ALA A 136 -19.22 2.40 25.69
C ALA A 136 -18.11 3.48 25.71
N LEU A 137 -17.14 3.39 24.80
CA LEU A 137 -16.08 4.38 24.65
C LEU A 137 -16.39 5.32 23.48
N GLY A 138 -16.81 4.77 22.33
CA GLY A 138 -16.99 5.54 21.10
C GLY A 138 -18.11 6.58 21.19
N GLU A 139 -19.17 6.33 21.98
CA GLU A 139 -20.26 7.29 22.22
C GLU A 139 -19.82 8.53 23.04
N ARG A 140 -18.63 8.46 23.68
CA ARG A 140 -18.04 9.58 24.41
C ARG A 140 -17.15 10.48 23.53
N PHE A 141 -16.86 10.04 22.32
CA PHE A 141 -16.06 10.82 21.38
C PHE A 141 -16.90 11.98 20.83
N ASP A 142 -16.48 13.21 21.07
CA ASP A 142 -17.16 14.45 20.65
C ASP A 142 -16.36 15.30 19.66
N GLY A 143 -15.28 14.74 19.11
CA GLY A 143 -14.42 15.38 18.11
C GLY A 143 -12.97 15.50 18.53
N ASP A 144 -12.65 15.29 19.81
CA ASP A 144 -11.31 15.18 20.37
C ASP A 144 -11.16 13.92 21.25
N MET A 145 -9.98 13.70 21.81
CA MET A 145 -9.70 12.53 22.66
C MET A 145 -9.55 12.86 24.14
N ASP A 146 -9.84 14.08 24.58
CA ASP A 146 -9.51 14.54 25.93
C ASP A 146 -10.24 13.73 27.02
N ASP A 147 -11.52 13.44 26.84
CA ASP A 147 -12.31 12.61 27.74
C ASP A 147 -11.96 11.11 27.69
N LEU A 148 -11.14 10.71 26.70
CA LEU A 148 -10.77 9.32 26.43
C LEU A 148 -9.30 8.99 26.75
N LYS A 149 -8.47 9.99 27.11
CA LYS A 149 -7.02 9.81 27.38
C LYS A 149 -6.73 8.92 28.58
N ASP A 150 -7.60 8.94 29.58
CA ASP A 150 -7.40 8.18 30.82
C ASP A 150 -7.83 6.72 30.74
N GLU A 151 -8.47 6.32 29.64
CA GLU A 151 -8.85 4.93 29.39
C GLU A 151 -7.62 4.06 29.07
N ALA A 152 -7.71 2.79 29.42
CA ALA A 152 -6.73 1.79 29.05
C ALA A 152 -7.19 1.09 27.76
N TYR A 153 -6.33 1.13 26.74
CA TYR A 153 -6.64 0.50 25.46
C TYR A 153 -5.79 -0.74 25.22
N LEU A 154 -6.43 -1.82 24.75
CA LEU A 154 -5.77 -2.99 24.21
C LEU A 154 -5.92 -2.98 22.69
N TYR A 155 -4.80 -3.12 21.97
CA TYR A 155 -4.74 -3.05 20.52
C TYR A 155 -4.05 -4.29 19.95
N GLY A 156 -4.76 -5.07 19.13
CA GLY A 156 -4.17 -6.21 18.42
C GLY A 156 -3.28 -5.74 17.26
N SER A 157 -1.96 -5.97 17.35
CA SER A 157 -0.98 -5.44 16.42
C SER A 157 -0.13 -6.50 15.73
N GLN A 158 0.13 -6.31 14.43
CA GLN A 158 1.09 -7.13 13.67
C GLN A 158 2.54 -6.89 14.11
N GLY A 159 2.82 -5.74 14.73
CA GLY A 159 4.15 -5.31 15.16
C GLY A 159 4.38 -3.83 14.91
N ALA A 160 5.15 -3.20 15.78
CA ALA A 160 5.39 -1.76 15.75
C ALA A 160 6.21 -1.28 14.52
N THR A 161 6.81 -2.19 13.75
CA THR A 161 7.55 -1.89 12.52
C THR A 161 6.78 -2.20 11.24
N THR A 162 5.50 -2.57 11.37
CA THR A 162 4.57 -2.83 10.26
C THR A 162 3.69 -1.59 9.99
N LEU A 163 2.63 -1.73 9.21
CA LEU A 163 1.65 -0.65 8.99
C LEU A 163 1.08 -0.10 10.31
N ASP A 164 1.09 -0.91 11.37
CA ASP A 164 0.62 -0.53 12.70
C ASP A 164 1.49 0.54 13.39
N LEU A 165 2.66 0.87 12.84
CA LEU A 165 3.47 2.01 13.29
C LEU A 165 2.68 3.32 13.22
N VAL A 166 1.88 3.51 12.15
CA VAL A 166 1.09 4.75 11.97
C VAL A 166 0.05 4.91 13.08
N PRO A 167 -0.85 3.93 13.35
CA PRO A 167 -1.78 4.05 14.47
C PRO A 167 -1.08 4.17 15.83
N LEU A 168 -0.03 3.40 16.09
CA LEU A 168 0.68 3.48 17.37
C LEU A 168 1.31 4.87 17.59
N LEU A 169 1.88 5.47 16.55
CA LEU A 169 2.41 6.82 16.62
C LEU A 169 1.30 7.87 16.78
N ALA A 170 0.18 7.71 16.07
CA ALA A 170 -0.99 8.57 16.22
C ALA A 170 -1.58 8.51 17.64
N PHE A 171 -1.75 7.30 18.19
CA PHE A 171 -2.25 7.12 19.55
C PHE A 171 -1.32 7.74 20.59
N ARG A 172 0.00 7.60 20.42
CA ARG A 172 0.99 8.30 21.26
C ARG A 172 0.84 9.83 21.17
N MET A 173 0.70 10.38 19.97
CA MET A 173 0.52 11.83 19.77
C MET A 173 -0.76 12.35 20.41
N LEU A 174 -1.83 11.55 20.41
CA LEU A 174 -3.10 11.85 21.11
C LEU A 174 -3.01 11.65 22.62
N GLY A 175 -1.90 11.15 23.16
CA GLY A 175 -1.73 10.89 24.59
C GLY A 175 -2.50 9.68 25.12
N LEU A 176 -2.92 8.75 24.26
CA LEU A 176 -3.68 7.56 24.65
C LEU A 176 -2.78 6.51 25.31
N LYS A 177 -3.31 5.82 26.33
CA LYS A 177 -2.64 4.72 27.04
C LYS A 177 -2.94 3.39 26.33
N VAL A 178 -2.24 3.15 25.20
CA VAL A 178 -2.45 1.94 24.38
C VAL A 178 -1.40 0.88 24.68
N ASP A 179 -1.86 -0.32 25.03
CA ASP A 179 -1.03 -1.52 25.21
C ASP A 179 -1.20 -2.43 23.98
N PRO A 180 -0.21 -2.50 23.07
CA PRO A 180 -0.30 -3.31 21.88
C PRO A 180 0.04 -4.79 22.15
N VAL A 181 -0.85 -5.67 21.76
CA VAL A 181 -0.63 -7.13 21.73
C VAL A 181 0.00 -7.47 20.38
N PHE A 182 1.33 -7.57 20.33
CA PHE A 182 2.06 -7.85 19.10
C PHE A 182 1.97 -9.32 18.67
N GLY A 183 2.06 -9.54 17.36
CA GLY A 183 2.20 -10.87 16.76
C GLY A 183 0.96 -11.41 16.06
N VAL A 184 -0.09 -10.60 15.87
CA VAL A 184 -1.19 -11.01 14.98
C VAL A 184 -0.68 -11.13 13.53
N GLU A 185 -1.20 -12.09 12.76
CA GLU A 185 -0.71 -12.35 11.40
C GLU A 185 -1.20 -11.32 10.37
N GLY A 186 -2.31 -10.62 10.67
CA GLY A 186 -2.90 -9.61 9.80
C GLY A 186 -3.85 -8.68 10.54
N ARG A 187 -4.22 -7.56 9.91
CA ARG A 187 -5.20 -6.63 10.50
C ARG A 187 -6.57 -7.28 10.75
N GLY A 188 -6.94 -8.27 9.92
CA GLY A 188 -8.16 -9.05 10.14
C GLY A 188 -8.18 -9.78 11.49
N ASP A 189 -7.03 -10.25 11.97
CA ASP A 189 -6.93 -10.92 13.28
C ASP A 189 -7.07 -9.91 14.43
N GLY A 190 -6.50 -8.69 14.28
CA GLY A 190 -6.74 -7.58 15.23
C GLY A 190 -8.22 -7.23 15.34
N ARG A 191 -8.94 -7.15 14.21
CA ARG A 191 -10.38 -6.97 14.18
C ARG A 191 -11.13 -8.10 14.93
N LEU A 192 -10.73 -9.35 14.71
CA LEU A 192 -11.33 -10.48 15.44
C LEU A 192 -11.07 -10.41 16.94
N MET A 193 -9.93 -9.89 17.40
CA MET A 193 -9.70 -9.61 18.82
C MET A 193 -10.69 -8.56 19.34
N PHE A 194 -10.92 -7.50 18.58
CA PHE A 194 -11.93 -6.48 18.92
C PHE A 194 -13.34 -7.09 19.03
N GLU A 195 -13.77 -7.87 18.04
CA GLU A 195 -15.09 -8.52 18.05
C GLU A 195 -15.29 -9.46 19.24
N ARG A 196 -14.21 -10.09 19.74
CA ARG A 196 -14.25 -10.96 20.94
C ARG A 196 -14.08 -10.19 22.25
N GLY A 197 -13.89 -8.86 22.21
CA GLY A 197 -13.63 -8.02 23.38
C GLY A 197 -12.24 -8.22 23.99
N GLU A 198 -11.30 -8.78 23.24
CA GLU A 198 -9.89 -8.94 23.60
C GLU A 198 -9.08 -7.68 23.29
N ALA A 199 -9.61 -6.78 22.45
CA ALA A 199 -9.12 -5.44 22.16
C ALA A 199 -10.30 -4.46 22.22
N ASN A 200 -10.03 -3.20 22.58
CA ASN A 200 -11.04 -2.15 22.69
C ASN A 200 -10.70 -0.86 21.91
N ILE A 201 -9.67 -0.92 21.10
CA ILE A 201 -9.37 0.02 20.03
C ILE A 201 -8.83 -0.78 18.85
N ASP A 202 -9.31 -0.49 17.65
CA ASP A 202 -8.78 -1.08 16.43
C ASP A 202 -8.91 -0.11 15.26
N TYR A 203 -8.21 -0.39 14.17
CA TYR A 203 -8.45 0.23 12.88
C TYR A 203 -8.43 -0.81 11.77
N GLN A 204 -9.14 -0.53 10.71
CA GLN A 204 -9.02 -1.30 9.47
C GLN A 204 -8.74 -0.34 8.30
N THR A 205 -7.97 -0.82 7.31
CA THR A 205 -7.87 -0.12 6.02
C THR A 205 -9.25 -0.06 5.35
N SER A 206 -9.51 0.97 4.57
CA SER A 206 -10.87 1.27 4.07
C SER A 206 -11.56 0.10 3.40
N SER A 207 -10.86 -0.69 2.57
CA SER A 207 -11.45 -1.89 1.95
C SER A 207 -11.89 -2.95 2.98
N ALA A 208 -11.08 -3.16 4.02
CA ALA A 208 -11.43 -4.11 5.08
C ALA A 208 -12.50 -3.53 6.02
N TYR A 209 -12.49 -2.22 6.24
CA TYR A 209 -13.52 -1.53 7.02
C TYR A 209 -14.88 -1.65 6.34
N ILE A 210 -15.00 -1.29 5.06
CA ILE A 210 -16.24 -1.40 4.28
C ILE A 210 -16.80 -2.82 4.35
N ALA A 211 -15.95 -3.82 4.13
CA ALA A 211 -16.38 -5.20 4.06
C ALA A 211 -16.73 -5.84 5.42
N ASN A 212 -16.03 -5.47 6.50
CA ASN A 212 -16.08 -6.24 7.74
C ASN A 212 -16.42 -5.41 8.99
N VAL A 213 -16.15 -4.09 9.00
CA VAL A 213 -16.41 -3.24 10.17
C VAL A 213 -17.71 -2.46 10.01
N GLN A 214 -18.05 -2.02 8.81
CA GLN A 214 -19.32 -1.34 8.55
C GLN A 214 -20.53 -2.16 9.06
N PRO A 215 -20.61 -3.48 8.86
CA PRO A 215 -21.66 -4.31 9.49
C PRO A 215 -21.67 -4.27 11.02
N LEU A 216 -20.51 -4.09 11.69
CA LEU A 216 -20.42 -3.94 13.14
C LEU A 216 -20.95 -2.57 13.58
N VAL A 217 -20.72 -1.54 12.78
CA VAL A 217 -21.29 -0.20 13.01
C VAL A 217 -22.80 -0.21 12.82
N ASP A 218 -23.27 -0.84 11.74
CA ASP A 218 -24.70 -0.93 11.42
C ASP A 218 -25.51 -1.67 12.49
N ASN A 219 -24.91 -2.66 13.16
CA ASN A 219 -25.53 -3.40 14.27
C ASN A 219 -25.24 -2.82 15.66
N GLY A 220 -24.50 -1.69 15.75
CA GLY A 220 -24.18 -1.00 16.98
C GLY A 220 -23.07 -1.66 17.83
N SER A 221 -22.25 -2.55 17.27
CA SER A 221 -21.14 -3.21 17.98
C SER A 221 -19.82 -2.43 17.92
N ALA A 222 -19.71 -1.44 17.02
CA ALA A 222 -18.56 -0.57 16.88
C ALA A 222 -19.00 0.88 16.59
N VAL A 223 -18.23 1.85 17.06
CA VAL A 223 -18.40 3.28 16.78
C VAL A 223 -17.12 3.79 16.10
N PRO A 224 -17.19 4.22 14.84
CA PRO A 224 -16.06 4.85 14.17
C PRO A 224 -15.83 6.25 14.75
N ILE A 225 -14.58 6.62 14.98
CA ILE A 225 -14.24 7.90 15.61
C ILE A 225 -13.50 8.86 14.67
N PHE A 226 -12.52 8.37 13.92
CA PHE A 226 -11.82 9.18 12.92
C PHE A 226 -11.17 8.32 11.84
N THR A 227 -10.82 8.97 10.74
CA THR A 227 -10.02 8.37 9.65
C THR A 227 -8.58 8.84 9.72
N TRP A 228 -7.66 8.12 9.06
CA TRP A 228 -6.30 8.64 8.86
C TRP A 228 -6.27 9.86 7.92
N GLY A 229 -7.35 10.09 7.17
CA GLY A 229 -7.42 11.09 6.12
C GLY A 229 -6.82 10.63 4.80
N ALA A 230 -6.68 11.57 3.88
CA ALA A 230 -6.03 11.38 2.58
C ALA A 230 -5.14 12.59 2.25
N LEU A 231 -4.21 12.43 1.30
CA LEU A 231 -3.42 13.57 0.82
C LEU A 231 -4.16 14.31 -0.30
N ASN A 232 -4.18 15.63 -0.21
CA ASN A 232 -4.54 16.48 -1.32
C ASN A 232 -3.35 16.70 -2.27
N GLU A 233 -3.54 17.43 -3.36
CA GLU A 233 -2.50 17.75 -4.34
C GLU A 233 -1.32 18.56 -3.76
N ALA A 234 -1.55 19.30 -2.68
CA ALA A 234 -0.51 20.03 -1.96
C ALA A 234 0.28 19.15 -0.97
N GLY A 235 -0.08 17.87 -0.85
CA GLY A 235 0.52 16.94 0.10
C GLY A 235 0.12 17.20 1.55
N GLU A 236 -1.03 17.80 1.78
CA GLU A 236 -1.61 18.01 3.11
C GLU A 236 -2.61 16.91 3.42
N ILE A 237 -2.70 16.52 4.70
CA ILE A 237 -3.72 15.59 5.17
C ILE A 237 -5.06 16.33 5.29
N VAL A 238 -6.04 15.81 4.57
CA VAL A 238 -7.43 16.29 4.55
C VAL A 238 -8.37 15.14 4.91
N ARG A 239 -9.67 15.41 5.02
CA ARG A 239 -10.68 14.36 5.24
C ARG A 239 -10.60 13.27 4.18
N ASP A 240 -10.88 12.05 4.61
CA ASP A 240 -10.91 10.88 3.75
C ASP A 240 -12.08 10.98 2.75
N PRO A 241 -11.82 10.86 1.43
CA PRO A 241 -12.88 11.01 0.43
C PRO A 241 -13.91 9.86 0.45
N THR A 242 -13.58 8.73 1.07
CA THR A 242 -14.52 7.61 1.26
C THR A 242 -15.46 7.86 2.44
N PHE A 243 -14.98 8.59 3.45
CA PHE A 243 -15.71 8.86 4.70
C PHE A 243 -15.72 10.37 5.02
N PRO A 244 -16.33 11.21 4.16
CA PRO A 244 -16.21 12.68 4.24
C PRO A 244 -16.84 13.29 5.49
N ASP A 245 -17.75 12.56 6.14
CA ASP A 245 -18.41 13.01 7.35
C ASP A 245 -17.60 12.74 8.63
N MET A 246 -16.58 11.86 8.56
CA MET A 246 -15.68 11.58 9.68
C MET A 246 -14.51 12.57 9.71
N PRO A 247 -14.07 13.04 10.90
CA PRO A 247 -12.85 13.82 11.00
C PRO A 247 -11.63 13.01 10.60
N SER A 248 -10.59 13.69 10.10
CA SER A 248 -9.27 13.10 9.91
C SER A 248 -8.50 13.08 11.23
N PHE A 249 -7.48 12.22 11.34
CA PHE A 249 -6.55 12.26 12.47
C PHE A 249 -5.95 13.66 12.69
N LYS A 250 -5.67 14.40 11.62
CA LYS A 250 -5.18 15.77 11.72
C LYS A 250 -6.16 16.67 12.47
N GLU A 251 -7.44 16.62 12.12
CA GLU A 251 -8.49 17.43 12.78
C GLU A 251 -8.66 17.03 14.25
N VAL A 252 -8.64 15.73 14.55
CA VAL A 252 -8.73 15.24 15.93
C VAL A 252 -7.49 15.64 16.74
N CYS A 253 -6.30 15.57 16.16
CA CYS A 253 -5.07 16.03 16.82
C CYS A 253 -5.11 17.54 17.10
N GLU A 254 -5.58 18.35 16.16
CA GLU A 254 -5.73 19.81 16.33
C GLU A 254 -6.77 20.18 17.41
N ALA A 255 -7.75 19.30 17.65
CA ALA A 255 -8.78 19.50 18.68
C ALA A 255 -8.34 18.98 20.06
N THR A 256 -7.47 17.97 20.11
CA THR A 256 -7.04 17.30 21.35
C THR A 256 -5.92 18.06 22.05
N GLU A 257 -6.06 18.33 23.36
CA GLU A 257 -5.04 19.03 24.15
C GLU A 257 -3.67 18.31 24.12
N GLY A 258 -2.61 19.02 23.77
CA GLY A 258 -1.23 18.51 23.76
C GLY A 258 -0.87 17.68 22.51
N CYS A 259 -1.79 17.49 21.55
CA CYS A 259 -1.43 16.94 20.24
C CYS A 259 -1.06 18.08 19.28
N GLU A 260 0.07 17.93 18.57
CA GLU A 260 0.59 18.98 17.69
C GLU A 260 0.74 18.45 16.25
N THR A 261 0.22 19.21 15.27
CA THR A 261 0.37 18.93 13.83
C THR A 261 1.60 19.64 13.24
N SER A 262 2.69 19.70 14.01
CA SER A 262 3.98 20.26 13.63
C SER A 262 5.12 19.59 14.41
N GLY A 263 6.38 19.85 13.99
CA GLY A 263 7.57 19.29 14.64
C GLY A 263 7.87 17.85 14.23
N VAL A 264 8.94 17.28 14.81
CA VAL A 264 9.53 16.00 14.35
C VAL A 264 8.57 14.81 14.48
N ALA A 265 7.69 14.79 15.50
CA ALA A 265 6.69 13.72 15.67
C ALA A 265 5.66 13.72 14.53
N TRP A 266 5.16 14.91 14.18
CA TRP A 266 4.25 15.07 13.07
C TRP A 266 4.92 14.76 11.72
N ASP A 267 6.13 15.22 11.51
CA ASP A 267 6.90 14.94 10.29
C ASP A 267 7.14 13.43 10.13
N ALA A 268 7.47 12.73 11.21
CA ALA A 268 7.59 11.28 11.24
C ALA A 268 6.26 10.59 10.95
N TYR A 269 5.18 10.98 11.63
CA TYR A 269 3.84 10.46 11.34
C TYR A 269 3.49 10.63 9.85
N LYS A 270 3.66 11.85 9.31
CA LYS A 270 3.35 12.16 7.91
C LYS A 270 4.17 11.33 6.92
N ALA A 271 5.46 11.11 7.18
CA ALA A 271 6.33 10.29 6.33
C ALA A 271 5.83 8.83 6.26
N PHE A 272 5.49 8.23 7.41
CA PHE A 272 4.95 6.87 7.45
C PHE A 272 3.50 6.79 6.95
N PHE A 273 2.70 7.83 7.14
CA PHE A 273 1.37 7.93 6.54
C PHE A 273 1.44 7.92 4.99
N VAL A 274 2.37 8.68 4.40
CA VAL A 274 2.59 8.69 2.94
C VAL A 274 2.96 7.29 2.44
N ALA A 275 3.92 6.64 3.09
CA ALA A 275 4.37 5.30 2.72
C ALA A 275 3.33 4.20 2.99
N GLY A 276 2.48 4.38 4.01
CA GLY A 276 1.54 3.37 4.49
C GLY A 276 0.12 3.50 3.96
N PHE A 277 -0.32 4.70 3.57
CA PHE A 277 -1.69 4.97 3.16
C PHE A 277 -1.80 5.66 1.81
N ALA A 278 -1.11 6.76 1.57
CA ALA A 278 -1.16 7.45 0.28
C ALA A 278 -0.59 6.62 -0.88
N ASN A 279 0.34 5.72 -0.59
CA ASN A 279 0.86 4.70 -1.51
C ASN A 279 0.94 3.34 -0.82
N GLN A 280 -0.20 2.84 -0.39
CA GLN A 280 -0.27 1.70 0.51
C GLN A 280 0.06 0.38 -0.18
N LYS A 281 -0.44 0.14 -1.40
CA LYS A 281 -0.27 -1.13 -2.13
C LYS A 281 0.30 -0.87 -3.51
N THR A 282 1.24 -1.70 -3.92
CA THR A 282 1.86 -1.59 -5.24
C THR A 282 1.94 -2.97 -5.88
N ILE A 283 1.60 -3.09 -7.16
CA ILE A 283 1.90 -4.29 -7.96
C ILE A 283 3.27 -4.11 -8.58
N PHE A 284 4.13 -5.10 -8.36
CA PHE A 284 5.47 -5.16 -8.91
C PHE A 284 5.67 -6.33 -9.87
N LEU A 285 6.48 -6.10 -10.87
CA LEU A 285 7.14 -7.11 -11.68
C LEU A 285 8.60 -7.26 -11.22
N PRO A 286 9.24 -8.45 -11.43
CA PRO A 286 10.67 -8.62 -11.23
C PRO A 286 11.51 -7.66 -12.09
N LYS A 287 12.72 -7.33 -11.64
CA LYS A 287 13.67 -6.43 -12.33
C LYS A 287 13.95 -6.84 -13.77
N SER A 288 14.08 -8.15 -14.02
CA SER A 288 14.39 -8.72 -15.32
C SER A 288 13.19 -8.77 -16.28
N ALA A 289 11.97 -8.39 -15.84
CA ALA A 289 10.83 -8.34 -16.72
C ALA A 289 11.13 -7.39 -17.90
N PRO A 290 11.08 -7.88 -19.15
CA PRO A 290 11.44 -7.06 -20.29
C PRO A 290 10.39 -5.96 -20.55
N ALA A 291 10.79 -4.93 -21.29
CA ALA A 291 9.95 -3.75 -21.52
C ALA A 291 8.56 -4.09 -22.11
N GLU A 292 8.47 -5.08 -22.98
CA GLU A 292 7.20 -5.56 -23.56
C GLU A 292 6.25 -6.14 -22.48
N VAL A 293 6.77 -6.83 -21.46
CA VAL A 293 6.00 -7.32 -20.32
C VAL A 293 5.51 -6.15 -19.48
N VAL A 294 6.41 -5.24 -19.09
CA VAL A 294 6.08 -4.05 -18.29
C VAL A 294 5.02 -3.20 -18.99
N ASN A 295 5.19 -2.98 -20.30
CA ASN A 295 4.24 -2.23 -21.11
C ASN A 295 2.87 -2.92 -21.19
N ALA A 296 2.83 -4.25 -21.32
CA ALA A 296 1.57 -5.00 -21.35
C ALA A 296 0.78 -4.86 -20.02
N TYR A 297 1.45 -4.99 -18.88
CA TYR A 297 0.82 -4.78 -17.58
C TYR A 297 0.39 -3.33 -17.37
N THR A 298 1.25 -2.37 -17.73
CA THR A 298 0.93 -0.93 -17.59
C THR A 298 -0.28 -0.54 -18.45
N ALA A 299 -0.33 -1.02 -19.71
CA ALA A 299 -1.46 -0.76 -20.58
C ALA A 299 -2.75 -1.41 -20.05
N ALA A 300 -2.70 -2.68 -19.65
CA ALA A 300 -3.86 -3.39 -19.10
C ALA A 300 -4.38 -2.71 -17.82
N LEU A 301 -3.49 -2.31 -16.91
CA LEU A 301 -3.87 -1.60 -15.68
C LEU A 301 -4.42 -0.20 -15.98
N ASN A 302 -3.85 0.52 -16.94
CA ASN A 302 -4.39 1.80 -17.37
C ASN A 302 -5.80 1.66 -17.97
N ASP A 303 -6.01 0.67 -18.82
CA ASP A 303 -7.32 0.36 -19.39
C ASP A 303 -8.34 0.00 -18.29
N ILE A 304 -7.92 -0.76 -17.26
CA ILE A 304 -8.77 -1.10 -16.11
C ILE A 304 -9.19 0.16 -15.36
N VAL A 305 -8.23 1.01 -14.93
CA VAL A 305 -8.53 2.15 -14.05
C VAL A 305 -9.22 3.30 -14.76
N THR A 306 -9.19 3.33 -16.10
CA THR A 306 -9.89 4.33 -16.92
C THR A 306 -11.19 3.83 -17.54
N ALA A 307 -11.53 2.55 -17.32
CA ALA A 307 -12.75 1.97 -17.87
C ALA A 307 -14.00 2.58 -17.25
N ASP A 308 -15.07 2.68 -18.05
CA ASP A 308 -16.38 3.10 -17.56
C ASP A 308 -16.85 2.16 -16.43
N GLY A 309 -17.34 2.75 -15.33
CA GLY A 309 -17.82 2.02 -14.15
C GLY A 309 -16.71 1.49 -13.21
N PHE A 310 -15.43 1.67 -13.55
CA PHE A 310 -14.34 1.26 -12.66
C PHE A 310 -14.38 2.04 -11.34
N LYS A 311 -14.53 3.37 -11.42
CA LYS A 311 -14.52 4.24 -10.23
C LYS A 311 -15.63 3.85 -9.26
N GLU A 312 -16.82 3.57 -9.75
CA GLU A 312 -17.96 3.14 -8.94
C GLU A 312 -17.66 1.81 -8.24
N SER A 313 -17.23 0.79 -9.00
CA SER A 313 -16.90 -0.52 -8.43
C SER A 313 -15.69 -0.50 -7.49
N ALA A 314 -14.69 0.32 -7.79
CA ALA A 314 -13.53 0.52 -6.91
C ALA A 314 -13.94 1.22 -5.61
N ASN A 315 -14.79 2.24 -5.67
CA ASN A 315 -15.28 2.95 -4.48
C ASN A 315 -16.05 2.02 -3.52
N GLU A 316 -16.84 1.09 -4.06
CA GLU A 316 -17.60 0.11 -3.26
C GLU A 316 -16.70 -0.89 -2.53
N VAL A 317 -15.56 -1.27 -3.12
CA VAL A 317 -14.70 -2.35 -2.60
C VAL A 317 -13.44 -1.82 -1.93
N LEU A 318 -12.81 -0.81 -2.53
CA LEU A 318 -11.50 -0.30 -2.10
C LEU A 318 -11.59 1.06 -1.41
N GLY A 319 -12.67 1.81 -1.64
CA GLY A 319 -12.82 3.22 -1.28
C GLY A 319 -12.40 4.17 -2.40
N ALA A 320 -12.70 5.45 -2.22
CA ALA A 320 -12.54 6.50 -3.24
C ALA A 320 -11.09 7.03 -3.33
N TYR A 321 -10.14 6.14 -3.59
CA TYR A 321 -8.72 6.47 -3.62
C TYR A 321 -8.10 6.37 -5.01
N PRO A 322 -7.06 7.19 -5.30
CA PRO A 322 -6.33 7.13 -6.56
C PRO A 322 -5.72 5.75 -6.82
N GLN A 323 -5.78 5.34 -8.09
CA GLN A 323 -5.10 4.17 -8.62
C GLN A 323 -4.13 4.68 -9.71
N LEU A 324 -2.83 4.67 -9.42
CA LEU A 324 -1.80 5.25 -10.27
C LEU A 324 -1.13 4.16 -11.10
N THR A 325 -0.93 4.41 -12.40
CA THR A 325 -0.29 3.46 -13.33
C THR A 325 0.94 4.08 -13.98
N GLY A 326 1.81 3.25 -14.56
CA GLY A 326 2.97 3.69 -15.33
C GLY A 326 3.89 4.64 -14.54
N ALA A 327 4.28 5.76 -15.14
CA ALA A 327 5.22 6.72 -14.54
C ALA A 327 4.73 7.28 -13.20
N ALA A 328 3.42 7.47 -13.02
CA ALA A 328 2.84 7.93 -11.75
C ALA A 328 3.00 6.88 -10.64
N ALA A 329 2.85 5.59 -10.95
CA ALA A 329 3.10 4.50 -10.00
C ALA A 329 4.58 4.41 -9.60
N VAL A 330 5.49 4.63 -10.55
CA VAL A 330 6.95 4.67 -10.30
C VAL A 330 7.30 5.81 -9.34
N GLU A 331 6.83 7.02 -9.62
CA GLU A 331 7.13 8.19 -8.77
C GLU A 331 6.51 8.06 -7.38
N ALA A 332 5.26 7.60 -7.28
CA ALA A 332 4.61 7.35 -5.99
C ALA A 332 5.37 6.29 -5.17
N THR A 333 5.82 5.20 -5.80
CA THR A 333 6.61 4.16 -5.12
C THR A 333 7.94 4.71 -4.61
N LYS A 334 8.63 5.53 -5.42
CA LYS A 334 9.87 6.18 -5.01
C LYS A 334 9.69 7.08 -3.79
N GLN A 335 8.59 7.86 -3.74
CA GLN A 335 8.27 8.69 -2.58
C GLN A 335 7.95 7.85 -1.35
N ALA A 336 7.20 6.76 -1.51
CA ALA A 336 6.82 5.86 -0.41
C ALA A 336 7.98 5.00 0.13
N THR A 337 9.09 4.92 -0.59
CA THR A 337 10.30 4.19 -0.16
C THR A 337 11.45 5.11 0.24
N ALA A 338 11.14 6.38 0.51
CA ALA A 338 12.08 7.39 0.99
C ALA A 338 11.63 7.95 2.34
N ILE A 339 12.59 8.21 3.24
CA ILE A 339 12.37 8.83 4.54
C ILE A 339 13.54 9.74 4.88
N THR A 340 13.29 10.86 5.56
CA THR A 340 14.37 11.72 6.05
C THR A 340 15.11 11.06 7.22
N PRO A 341 16.42 11.30 7.38
CA PRO A 341 17.18 10.78 8.51
C PRO A 341 16.58 11.17 9.88
N GLU A 342 16.07 12.38 9.99
CA GLU A 342 15.49 12.92 11.23
C GLU A 342 14.18 12.18 11.61
N ALA A 343 13.27 11.99 10.64
CA ALA A 343 12.03 11.25 10.87
C ALA A 343 12.31 9.78 11.19
N LYS A 344 13.27 9.16 10.49
CA LYS A 344 13.72 7.80 10.78
C LYS A 344 14.27 7.68 12.18
N GLN A 345 15.19 8.57 12.58
CA GLN A 345 15.82 8.52 13.89
C GLN A 345 14.80 8.71 15.02
N TYR A 346 13.87 9.67 14.86
CA TYR A 346 12.80 9.86 15.83
C TYR A 346 11.99 8.57 16.06
N VAL A 347 11.62 7.87 14.99
CA VAL A 347 10.86 6.61 15.11
C VAL A 347 11.71 5.51 15.75
N LEU A 348 12.98 5.40 15.41
CA LEU A 348 13.89 4.40 16.02
C LEU A 348 14.06 4.63 17.52
N ASP A 349 14.24 5.88 17.94
CA ASP A 349 14.36 6.25 19.36
C ASP A 349 13.07 5.95 20.11
N TRP A 350 11.92 6.31 19.54
CA TRP A 350 10.62 5.99 20.11
C TRP A 350 10.36 4.48 20.21
N LEU A 351 10.63 3.69 19.17
CA LEU A 351 10.46 2.23 19.19
C LEU A 351 11.34 1.58 20.27
N LYS A 352 12.53 2.11 20.49
CA LYS A 352 13.44 1.63 21.54
C LYS A 352 12.91 2.02 22.92
N GLU A 353 12.46 3.26 23.10
CA GLU A 353 11.97 3.79 24.39
C GLU A 353 10.70 3.07 24.83
N ASP A 354 9.68 2.98 23.96
CA ASP A 354 8.35 2.50 24.35
C ASP A 354 8.23 0.96 24.26
N TYR A 355 8.95 0.32 23.32
CA TYR A 355 8.78 -1.11 23.04
C TYR A 355 10.06 -1.93 23.16
N GLY A 356 11.21 -1.32 23.45
CA GLY A 356 12.50 -2.01 23.51
C GLY A 356 12.97 -2.57 22.15
N ILE A 357 12.43 -2.07 21.04
CA ILE A 357 12.75 -2.53 19.69
C ILE A 357 13.97 -1.77 19.17
N THR A 358 15.00 -2.51 18.76
CA THR A 358 16.19 -1.97 18.10
C THR A 358 16.37 -2.60 16.72
N MET A 359 17.00 -1.86 15.79
CA MET A 359 17.31 -2.33 14.42
C MET A 359 18.79 -2.73 14.29
N GLU A 360 19.37 -3.30 15.36
CA GLU A 360 20.76 -3.76 15.40
C GLU A 360 20.86 -5.27 15.11
#